data_1a2be698f331f5881baa272116968650
#
_entry.id   1a2be698f331f5881baa272116968650
#
_cell.length_a   1.000
_cell.length_b   1.000
_cell.length_c   1.000
_cell.angle_alpha   90.00
_cell.angle_beta   90.00
_cell.angle_gamma   90.00
#
_symmetry.space_group_name_H-M   'P 1'
#
loop_
_entity.id
_entity.type
_entity.pdbx_description
1 polymer ?
#
loop_
_entity_poly.entity_id
_entity_poly.type
_entity_poly.pdbx_seq_one_letter_code
_entity_poly.pdbx_strand_id
1 'polypeptide(L)'
;MDEIQTYLGADGLMHCTVCKEPVEAFYPKGSLLEMKKHHRQCACERQAYAEEAQYFKEKERRELVVRNKKICFEEKEMEGFTFQNVDRDSSAIRIAEEYVANWQKMKQNHMGYLFWGPVGTGKSYLAACIANALLEKEVTVK
;
A
#
# COMPACT_ATOMS: atom_id res chain seq x y z
N MET A 1 -19.21 2.28 12.26
CA MET A 1 -18.36 2.70 13.42
C MET A 1 -19.20 2.52 14.65
N ASP A 2 -18.79 1.64 15.57
CA ASP A 2 -19.46 1.52 16.87
C ASP A 2 -19.23 2.83 17.62
N GLU A 3 -20.28 3.39 18.21
CA GLU A 3 -20.20 4.62 19.00
C GLU A 3 -19.25 4.39 20.18
N ILE A 4 -18.24 5.24 20.31
CA ILE A 4 -17.29 5.17 21.43
C ILE A 4 -18.06 5.46 22.71
N GLN A 5 -18.15 4.49 23.59
CA GLN A 5 -18.75 4.68 24.89
C GLN A 5 -17.89 5.63 25.72
N THR A 6 -18.54 6.61 26.32
CA THR A 6 -17.89 7.68 27.11
C THR A 6 -18.46 7.78 28.51
N TYR A 7 -17.67 8.35 29.42
CA TYR A 7 -18.10 8.67 30.80
C TYR A 7 -17.61 10.06 31.21
N LEU A 8 -18.29 10.70 32.14
CA LEU A 8 -17.92 12.03 32.67
C LEU A 8 -16.77 11.87 33.67
N GLY A 9 -15.62 12.51 33.39
CA GLY A 9 -14.48 12.56 34.30
C GLY A 9 -14.62 13.61 35.42
N ALA A 10 -13.74 13.54 36.41
CA ALA A 10 -13.69 14.50 37.51
C ALA A 10 -13.31 15.92 37.08
N ASP A 11 -12.67 16.05 35.91
CA ASP A 11 -12.30 17.31 35.24
C ASP A 11 -13.47 17.96 34.49
N GLY A 12 -14.64 17.33 34.50
CA GLY A 12 -15.83 17.79 33.80
C GLY A 12 -15.80 17.55 32.30
N LEU A 13 -14.85 16.74 31.78
CA LEU A 13 -14.76 16.35 30.39
C LEU A 13 -15.28 14.92 30.19
N MET A 14 -15.75 14.63 28.98
CA MET A 14 -16.08 13.26 28.59
C MET A 14 -14.80 12.49 28.28
N HIS A 15 -14.70 11.25 28.75
CA HIS A 15 -13.57 10.35 28.59
C HIS A 15 -14.00 9.06 27.92
N CYS A 16 -13.12 8.48 27.07
CA CYS A 16 -13.32 7.18 26.50
C CYS A 16 -13.29 6.07 27.55
N THR A 17 -14.26 5.15 27.54
CA THR A 17 -14.31 4.04 28.50
C THR A 17 -13.16 3.05 28.32
N VAL A 18 -12.55 2.97 27.12
CA VAL A 18 -11.48 2.03 26.77
C VAL A 18 -10.10 2.60 27.13
N CYS A 19 -9.67 3.68 26.48
CA CYS A 19 -8.33 4.24 26.65
C CYS A 19 -8.23 5.28 27.78
N LYS A 20 -9.36 5.68 28.37
CA LYS A 20 -9.46 6.69 29.45
C LYS A 20 -9.01 8.10 29.06
N GLU A 21 -8.62 8.32 27.81
CA GLU A 21 -8.32 9.68 27.33
C GLU A 21 -9.57 10.53 27.18
N PRO A 22 -9.47 11.86 27.38
CA PRO A 22 -10.58 12.77 27.15
C PRO A 22 -10.95 12.83 25.68
N VAL A 23 -12.24 12.77 25.37
CA VAL A 23 -12.82 12.96 24.04
C VAL A 23 -13.32 14.38 23.81
N GLU A 24 -13.15 15.24 24.82
CA GLU A 24 -13.44 16.67 24.77
C GLU A 24 -12.24 17.48 25.26
N ALA A 25 -12.17 18.72 24.83
CA ALA A 25 -11.24 19.72 25.38
C ALA A 25 -11.90 21.08 25.39
N PHE A 26 -11.52 21.92 26.34
CA PHE A 26 -11.94 23.33 26.37
C PHE A 26 -11.16 24.11 25.29
N TYR A 27 -11.80 25.13 24.75
CA TYR A 27 -11.09 26.09 23.90
C TYR A 27 -10.00 26.82 24.68
N PRO A 28 -8.92 27.28 23.99
CA PRO A 28 -7.82 27.98 24.68
C PRO A 28 -8.31 29.20 25.48
N LYS A 29 -7.68 29.45 26.64
CA LYS A 29 -7.93 30.65 27.45
C LYS A 29 -7.70 31.90 26.62
N GLY A 30 -8.61 32.89 26.78
CA GLY A 30 -8.58 34.12 25.99
C GLY A 30 -9.28 34.07 24.64
N SER A 31 -9.83 32.93 24.23
CA SER A 31 -10.69 32.84 23.06
C SER A 31 -12.13 33.23 23.38
N LEU A 32 -12.91 33.68 22.40
CA LEU A 32 -14.34 33.96 22.51
C LEU A 32 -15.18 32.75 22.96
N LEU A 33 -14.61 31.55 22.87
CA LEU A 33 -15.25 30.26 23.15
C LEU A 33 -14.63 29.57 24.39
N GLU A 34 -13.86 30.26 25.22
CA GLU A 34 -13.11 29.70 26.35
C GLU A 34 -13.92 28.77 27.25
N MET A 35 -15.22 29.06 27.43
CA MET A 35 -16.11 28.26 28.28
C MET A 35 -16.77 27.08 27.50
N LYS A 36 -16.56 26.97 26.23
CA LYS A 36 -17.11 25.89 25.38
C LYS A 36 -16.11 24.77 25.24
N LYS A 37 -16.64 23.57 24.98
CA LYS A 37 -15.87 22.36 24.72
C LYS A 37 -15.94 22.02 23.22
N HIS A 38 -14.91 21.40 22.73
CA HIS A 38 -14.88 20.80 21.37
C HIS A 38 -14.49 19.34 21.45
N HIS A 39 -14.87 18.58 20.43
CA HIS A 39 -14.45 17.20 20.30
C HIS A 39 -12.94 17.09 20.15
N ARG A 40 -12.35 16.10 20.82
CA ARG A 40 -10.95 15.71 20.72
C ARG A 40 -10.89 14.20 20.49
N GLN A 41 -10.17 13.77 19.48
CA GLN A 41 -9.98 12.35 19.22
C GLN A 41 -9.15 11.70 20.34
N CYS A 42 -9.67 10.63 20.92
CA CYS A 42 -8.91 9.78 21.84
C CYS A 42 -8.00 8.80 21.09
N ALA A 43 -7.14 8.05 21.79
CA ALA A 43 -6.23 7.09 21.18
C ALA A 43 -6.97 6.02 20.36
N CYS A 44 -8.10 5.53 20.85
CA CYS A 44 -8.91 4.53 20.13
C CYS A 44 -9.45 5.07 18.81
N GLU A 45 -9.95 6.30 18.79
CA GLU A 45 -10.41 6.97 17.57
C GLU A 45 -9.28 7.19 16.57
N ARG A 46 -8.15 7.73 17.04
CA ARG A 46 -6.98 7.94 16.17
C ARG A 46 -6.49 6.64 15.55
N GLN A 47 -6.49 5.55 16.33
CA GLN A 47 -6.12 4.23 15.82
C GLN A 47 -7.12 3.72 14.78
N ALA A 48 -8.42 3.80 15.04
CA ALA A 48 -9.46 3.38 14.12
C ALA A 48 -9.39 4.15 12.78
N TYR A 49 -9.21 5.48 12.85
CA TYR A 49 -9.01 6.29 11.64
C TYR A 49 -7.72 5.92 10.88
N ALA A 50 -6.63 5.62 11.59
CA ALA A 50 -5.38 5.20 10.96
C ALA A 50 -5.52 3.84 10.25
N GLU A 51 -6.20 2.89 10.87
CA GLU A 51 -6.49 1.57 10.29
C GLU A 51 -7.40 1.70 9.06
N GLU A 52 -8.45 2.50 9.14
CA GLU A 52 -9.36 2.78 8.03
C GLU A 52 -8.60 3.45 6.86
N ALA A 53 -7.77 4.44 7.13
CA ALA A 53 -6.96 5.11 6.13
C ALA A 53 -5.95 4.14 5.46
N GLN A 54 -5.35 3.23 6.23
CA GLN A 54 -4.47 2.19 5.68
C GLN A 54 -5.24 1.20 4.80
N TYR A 55 -6.44 0.79 5.23
CA TYR A 55 -7.30 -0.09 4.44
C TYR A 55 -7.67 0.54 3.09
N PHE A 56 -8.10 1.80 3.07
CA PHE A 56 -8.44 2.50 1.82
C PHE A 56 -7.23 2.67 0.92
N LYS A 57 -6.06 3.01 1.47
CA LYS A 57 -4.81 3.13 0.72
C LYS A 57 -4.40 1.80 0.08
N GLU A 58 -4.49 0.71 0.81
CA GLU A 58 -4.16 -0.60 0.29
C GLU A 58 -5.16 -1.08 -0.77
N LYS A 59 -6.45 -0.78 -0.59
CA LYS A 59 -7.50 -1.05 -1.57
C LYS A 59 -7.22 -0.30 -2.88
N GLU A 60 -6.95 1.00 -2.80
CA GLU A 60 -6.63 1.84 -3.95
C GLU A 60 -5.36 1.33 -4.69
N ARG A 61 -4.33 0.94 -3.92
CA ARG A 61 -3.12 0.32 -4.47
C ARG A 61 -3.44 -0.94 -5.27
N ARG A 62 -4.24 -1.86 -4.71
CA ARG A 62 -4.63 -3.10 -5.40
C ARG A 62 -5.43 -2.82 -6.68
N GLU A 63 -6.36 -1.89 -6.62
CA GLU A 63 -7.15 -1.49 -7.80
C GLU A 63 -6.27 -0.90 -8.89
N LEU A 64 -5.27 -0.08 -8.51
CA LEU A 64 -4.27 0.47 -9.43
C LEU A 64 -3.43 -0.63 -10.10
N VAL A 65 -2.94 -1.60 -9.34
CA VAL A 65 -2.15 -2.72 -9.86
C VAL A 65 -2.99 -3.54 -10.86
N VAL A 66 -4.23 -3.90 -10.50
CA VAL A 66 -5.13 -4.64 -11.39
C VAL A 66 -5.39 -3.88 -12.69
N ARG A 67 -5.64 -2.58 -12.60
CA ARG A 67 -5.84 -1.73 -13.78
C ARG A 67 -4.59 -1.70 -14.67
N ASN A 68 -3.42 -1.52 -14.07
CA ASN A 68 -2.16 -1.43 -14.81
C ASN A 68 -1.78 -2.77 -15.46
N LYS A 69 -2.06 -3.92 -14.82
CA LYS A 69 -1.89 -5.25 -15.44
C LYS A 69 -2.72 -5.37 -16.72
N LYS A 70 -3.98 -4.98 -16.70
CA LYS A 70 -4.86 -5.00 -17.88
C LYS A 70 -4.39 -4.09 -19.02
N ILE A 71 -3.67 -3.02 -18.72
CA ILE A 71 -3.11 -2.11 -19.73
C ILE A 71 -1.79 -2.67 -20.27
N CYS A 72 -0.99 -3.31 -19.42
CA CYS A 72 0.32 -3.85 -19.76
C CYS A 72 0.24 -5.12 -20.61
N PHE A 73 -0.73 -6.00 -20.35
CA PHE A 73 -0.84 -7.30 -20.97
C PHE A 73 -2.04 -7.38 -21.92
N GLU A 74 -1.79 -7.77 -23.16
CA GLU A 74 -2.86 -8.09 -24.12
C GLU A 74 -3.51 -9.44 -23.77
N GLU A 75 -2.71 -10.42 -23.35
CA GLU A 75 -3.17 -11.76 -22.97
C GLU A 75 -3.36 -11.86 -21.45
N LYS A 76 -4.58 -12.18 -21.05
CA LYS A 76 -4.97 -12.28 -19.64
C LYS A 76 -4.13 -13.28 -18.84
N GLU A 77 -3.64 -14.32 -19.49
CA GLU A 77 -2.80 -15.35 -18.85
C GLU A 77 -1.49 -14.76 -18.34
N MET A 78 -0.94 -13.75 -19.01
CA MET A 78 0.30 -13.08 -18.60
C MET A 78 0.19 -12.29 -17.31
N GLU A 79 -1.03 -11.87 -16.91
CA GLU A 79 -1.28 -11.21 -15.62
C GLU A 79 -0.93 -12.10 -14.42
N GLY A 80 -0.95 -13.44 -14.62
CA GLY A 80 -0.66 -14.44 -13.59
C GLY A 80 0.79 -14.95 -13.57
N PHE A 81 1.65 -14.53 -14.49
CA PHE A 81 3.03 -15.03 -14.58
C PHE A 81 3.88 -14.39 -13.46
N THR A 82 4.39 -15.24 -12.57
CA THR A 82 5.20 -14.84 -11.43
C THR A 82 6.45 -15.69 -11.29
N PHE A 83 7.48 -15.16 -10.62
CA PHE A 83 8.71 -15.89 -10.31
C PHE A 83 8.47 -17.10 -9.39
N GLN A 84 7.36 -17.15 -8.66
CA GLN A 84 7.03 -18.23 -7.73
C GLN A 84 6.66 -19.53 -8.47
N ASN A 85 6.15 -19.42 -9.69
CA ASN A 85 5.66 -20.55 -10.49
C ASN A 85 6.71 -21.09 -11.47
N VAL A 86 7.97 -20.65 -11.35
CA VAL A 86 9.06 -21.03 -12.24
C VAL A 86 10.05 -21.90 -11.51
N ASP A 87 10.68 -22.83 -12.23
CA ASP A 87 11.81 -23.61 -11.73
C ASP A 87 12.98 -22.68 -11.40
N ARG A 88 13.30 -22.58 -10.10
CA ARG A 88 14.25 -21.59 -9.56
C ARG A 88 15.72 -21.83 -9.89
N ASP A 89 16.08 -22.95 -10.50
CA ASP A 89 17.45 -23.28 -10.84
C ASP A 89 18.00 -22.57 -12.08
N SER A 90 17.17 -21.79 -12.76
CA SER A 90 17.61 -21.02 -13.94
C SER A 90 18.38 -19.75 -13.53
N SER A 91 19.58 -19.59 -14.06
CA SER A 91 20.38 -18.35 -13.92
C SER A 91 19.64 -17.10 -14.43
N ALA A 92 18.82 -17.26 -15.50
CA ALA A 92 18.03 -16.17 -16.06
C ALA A 92 16.99 -15.64 -15.08
N ILE A 93 16.36 -16.51 -14.29
CA ILE A 93 15.38 -16.12 -13.25
C ILE A 93 16.06 -15.33 -12.14
N ARG A 94 17.20 -15.82 -11.62
CA ARG A 94 17.94 -15.11 -10.58
C ARG A 94 18.37 -13.71 -11.01
N ILE A 95 18.84 -13.58 -12.24
CA ILE A 95 19.21 -12.28 -12.82
C ILE A 95 17.98 -11.37 -12.95
N ALA A 96 16.82 -11.90 -13.34
CA ALA A 96 15.58 -11.14 -13.47
C ALA A 96 15.03 -10.68 -12.11
N GLU A 97 15.09 -11.53 -11.08
CA GLU A 97 14.75 -11.17 -9.71
C GLU A 97 15.67 -10.08 -9.15
N GLU A 98 16.98 -10.19 -9.41
CA GLU A 98 17.96 -9.16 -9.03
C GLU A 98 17.71 -7.83 -9.73
N TYR A 99 17.33 -7.85 -11.01
CA TYR A 99 16.94 -6.67 -11.76
C TYR A 99 15.74 -5.96 -11.10
N VAL A 100 14.69 -6.71 -10.78
CA VAL A 100 13.49 -6.16 -10.11
C VAL A 100 13.82 -5.66 -8.70
N ALA A 101 14.70 -6.36 -7.97
CA ALA A 101 15.15 -5.92 -6.65
C ALA A 101 15.90 -4.59 -6.72
N ASN A 102 16.74 -4.40 -7.73
CA ASN A 102 17.56 -3.22 -7.95
C ASN A 102 16.96 -2.22 -8.95
N TRP A 103 15.65 -2.28 -9.22
CA TRP A 103 14.98 -1.48 -10.24
C TRP A 103 15.34 -0.01 -10.23
N GLN A 104 15.36 0.64 -9.06
CA GLN A 104 15.68 2.06 -8.95
C GLN A 104 17.07 2.39 -9.50
N LYS A 105 18.06 1.56 -9.18
CA LYS A 105 19.44 1.68 -9.68
C LYS A 105 19.52 1.41 -11.18
N MET A 106 18.80 0.38 -11.66
CA MET A 106 18.74 0.06 -13.09
C MET A 106 18.12 1.20 -13.89
N LYS A 107 17.02 1.78 -13.40
CA LYS A 107 16.37 2.94 -14.00
C LYS A 107 17.28 4.18 -14.04
N GLN A 108 17.99 4.49 -12.95
CA GLN A 108 18.92 5.62 -12.88
C GLN A 108 20.08 5.49 -13.86
N ASN A 109 20.56 4.26 -14.07
CA ASN A 109 21.67 3.96 -14.98
C ASN A 109 21.21 3.64 -16.43
N HIS A 110 19.90 3.81 -16.72
CA HIS A 110 19.31 3.48 -18.02
C HIS A 110 19.60 2.04 -18.48
N MET A 111 19.70 1.10 -17.55
CA MET A 111 19.97 -0.31 -17.83
C MET A 111 18.67 -1.07 -18.08
N GLY A 112 18.60 -1.76 -19.21
CA GLY A 112 17.48 -2.62 -19.58
C GLY A 112 17.93 -4.06 -19.79
N TYR A 113 16.97 -4.92 -20.14
CA TYR A 113 17.19 -6.33 -20.46
C TYR A 113 16.94 -6.60 -21.93
N LEU A 114 17.84 -7.39 -22.54
CA LEU A 114 17.65 -7.97 -23.86
C LEU A 114 17.44 -9.49 -23.73
N PHE A 115 16.26 -9.96 -24.10
CA PHE A 115 15.96 -11.38 -24.19
C PHE A 115 16.21 -11.89 -25.59
N TRP A 116 17.13 -12.82 -25.76
CA TRP A 116 17.43 -13.46 -27.06
C TRP A 116 17.54 -14.97 -26.91
N GLY A 117 17.29 -15.70 -27.98
CA GLY A 117 17.36 -17.17 -28.03
C GLY A 117 16.24 -17.80 -28.85
N PRO A 118 16.24 -19.15 -29.01
CA PRO A 118 15.24 -19.89 -29.78
C PRO A 118 13.80 -19.69 -29.27
N VAL A 119 12.81 -20.02 -30.08
CA VAL A 119 11.40 -20.07 -29.71
C VAL A 119 11.20 -21.13 -28.60
N GLY A 120 10.29 -20.89 -27.65
CA GLY A 120 9.95 -21.84 -26.58
C GLY A 120 10.88 -21.81 -25.36
N THR A 121 11.87 -20.92 -25.30
CA THR A 121 12.81 -20.82 -24.15
C THR A 121 12.30 -19.96 -22.98
N GLY A 122 11.02 -19.63 -22.93
CA GLY A 122 10.41 -18.90 -21.79
C GLY A 122 10.69 -17.41 -21.75
N LYS A 123 11.20 -16.77 -22.82
CA LYS A 123 11.53 -15.33 -22.84
C LYS A 123 10.33 -14.44 -22.50
N SER A 124 9.20 -14.67 -23.16
CA SER A 124 7.96 -13.90 -22.91
C SER A 124 7.44 -14.12 -21.50
N TYR A 125 7.53 -15.35 -20.99
CA TYR A 125 7.17 -15.67 -19.63
C TYR A 125 8.02 -14.88 -18.63
N LEU A 126 9.33 -14.85 -18.79
CA LEU A 126 10.25 -14.15 -17.91
C LEU A 126 10.06 -12.62 -17.98
N ALA A 127 9.80 -12.09 -19.20
CA ALA A 127 9.46 -10.68 -19.36
C ALA A 127 8.16 -10.32 -18.62
N ALA A 128 7.13 -11.17 -18.69
CA ALA A 128 5.89 -10.97 -17.97
C ALA A 128 6.06 -11.08 -16.43
N CYS A 129 6.94 -11.99 -15.95
CA CYS A 129 7.29 -12.05 -14.52
C CYS A 129 7.93 -10.74 -14.03
N ILE A 130 8.87 -10.17 -14.79
CA ILE A 130 9.49 -8.87 -14.45
C ILE A 130 8.44 -7.77 -14.45
N ALA A 131 7.60 -7.70 -15.49
CA ALA A 131 6.55 -6.69 -15.61
C ALA A 131 5.56 -6.77 -14.43
N ASN A 132 5.06 -7.96 -14.10
CA ASN A 132 4.19 -8.17 -12.95
C ASN A 132 4.84 -7.72 -11.63
N ALA A 133 6.10 -8.12 -11.40
CA ALA A 133 6.82 -7.76 -10.18
C ALA A 133 7.08 -6.24 -10.07
N LEU A 134 7.27 -5.53 -11.18
CA LEU A 134 7.39 -4.08 -11.21
C LEU A 134 6.04 -3.39 -11.00
N LEU A 135 4.96 -3.91 -11.60
CA LEU A 135 3.60 -3.39 -11.38
C LEU A 135 3.17 -3.50 -9.91
N GLU A 136 3.54 -4.60 -9.22
CA GLU A 136 3.32 -4.75 -7.77
C GLU A 136 4.11 -3.73 -6.93
N LYS A 137 5.19 -3.18 -7.47
CA LYS A 137 5.95 -2.05 -6.89
C LYS A 137 5.46 -0.69 -7.36
N GLU A 138 4.26 -0.61 -7.95
CA GLU A 138 3.64 0.60 -8.47
C GLU A 138 4.43 1.28 -9.62
N VAL A 139 5.31 0.53 -10.28
CA VAL A 139 6.02 1.00 -11.47
C VAL A 139 5.11 0.82 -12.68
N THR A 140 4.93 1.87 -13.46
CA THR A 140 4.18 1.78 -14.72
C THR A 140 5.02 1.06 -15.77
N VAL A 141 4.49 -0.03 -16.30
CA VAL A 141 5.06 -0.83 -17.40
C VAL A 141 4.12 -0.73 -18.61
N LYS A 142 4.70 -0.57 -19.80
CA LYS A 142 3.97 -0.50 -21.08
C LYS A 142 4.59 -1.47 -22.07
#